data_b0c526203536a0568f48894c9c2a2bab
#
_entry.id   b0c526203536a0568f48894c9c2a2bab
#
_cell.length_a   1.000
_cell.length_b   1.000
_cell.length_c   1.000
_cell.angle_alpha   90.00
_cell.angle_beta   90.00
_cell.angle_gamma   90.00
#
_symmetry.space_group_name_H-M   'P 1'
#
loop_
_entity.id
_entity.type
_entity.pdbx_description
1 polymer ?
#
loop_
_entity_poly.entity_id
_entity_poly.type
_entity_poly.pdbx_seq_one_letter_code
_entity_poly.pdbx_strand_id
1 'polypeptide(L)'
;TSGDKVLAYTTTYKNNPFLDDGYIKGLQEMLIRNPRRAKVAVLGEWGISEGLVFENFDVVDFDINKKIQQIGKTVHGMDFGFTHDPTTLPSAVYDEKNHELWIYGELYKTGLLSEQIISEVKKRNLLAATIHADAASPMTIAELKHKGMRRIKAAKKGPDSVELGITFMQSLKIHIHPSCTHTIEEFNTYVFDQDKMGKWLNKPVDANNHIIDAIRYSLEEYYGEAPAEFKTYNISL
;
A
#
# COMPACT_ATOMS: atom_id res chain seq x y z
N THR A 1 48.15 -8.98 -13.48
CA THR A 1 46.77 -9.37 -13.10
C THR A 1 45.83 -8.73 -14.12
N SER A 2 45.37 -9.50 -15.07
CA SER A 2 44.37 -9.17 -16.09
C SER A 2 43.04 -8.99 -15.39
N GLY A 3 42.54 -7.75 -15.28
CA GLY A 3 41.20 -7.48 -14.79
C GLY A 3 40.19 -7.88 -15.87
N ASP A 4 39.30 -8.79 -15.53
CA ASP A 4 38.19 -9.19 -16.40
C ASP A 4 37.31 -7.93 -16.64
N LYS A 5 37.21 -7.54 -17.91
CA LYS A 5 36.31 -6.47 -18.33
C LYS A 5 34.91 -7.05 -18.39
N VAL A 6 34.07 -6.70 -17.43
CA VAL A 6 32.63 -7.00 -17.47
C VAL A 6 31.98 -6.00 -18.43
N LEU A 7 31.29 -6.50 -19.44
CA LEU A 7 30.52 -5.70 -20.38
C LEU A 7 29.05 -5.97 -20.11
N ALA A 8 28.32 -4.95 -19.62
CA ALA A 8 26.90 -5.05 -19.37
C ALA A 8 26.10 -4.42 -20.53
N TYR A 9 25.13 -5.14 -21.05
CA TYR A 9 24.20 -4.66 -22.07
C TYR A 9 22.77 -4.65 -21.49
N THR A 10 22.08 -3.56 -21.69
CA THR A 10 20.64 -3.48 -21.43
C THR A 10 19.90 -3.63 -22.75
N THR A 11 19.05 -4.65 -22.86
CA THR A 11 18.15 -4.84 -24.00
C THR A 11 16.71 -4.65 -23.56
N THR A 12 15.89 -4.08 -24.43
CA THR A 12 14.47 -3.86 -24.22
C THR A 12 13.66 -4.48 -25.35
N TYR A 13 12.34 -4.52 -25.22
CA TYR A 13 11.46 -4.98 -26.30
C TYR A 13 11.70 -4.27 -27.64
N LYS A 14 12.20 -3.02 -27.63
CA LYS A 14 12.53 -2.25 -28.83
C LYS A 14 13.70 -2.84 -29.63
N ASN A 15 14.51 -3.67 -29.01
CA ASN A 15 15.65 -4.33 -29.65
C ASN A 15 15.28 -5.67 -30.28
N ASN A 16 14.04 -6.15 -30.12
CA ASN A 16 13.55 -7.40 -30.69
C ASN A 16 12.58 -7.11 -31.86
N PRO A 17 13.01 -7.29 -33.14
CA PRO A 17 12.18 -7.01 -34.30
C PRO A 17 11.10 -8.07 -34.58
N PHE A 18 11.07 -9.17 -33.82
CA PHE A 18 10.16 -10.30 -34.04
C PHE A 18 8.95 -10.30 -33.13
N LEU A 19 8.73 -9.24 -32.33
CA LEU A 19 7.55 -9.13 -31.48
C LEU A 19 6.34 -8.69 -32.30
N ASP A 20 5.20 -9.35 -32.05
CA ASP A 20 3.93 -8.94 -32.65
C ASP A 20 3.36 -7.66 -32.01
N ASP A 21 2.52 -6.97 -32.78
CA ASP A 21 1.94 -5.69 -32.35
C ASP A 21 1.08 -5.81 -31.09
N GLY A 22 0.41 -6.95 -30.90
CA GLY A 22 -0.43 -7.21 -29.72
C GLY A 22 0.42 -7.31 -28.46
N TYR A 23 1.55 -7.99 -28.55
CA TYR A 23 2.50 -8.09 -27.44
C TYR A 23 3.12 -6.72 -27.10
N ILE A 24 3.54 -5.96 -28.13
CA ILE A 24 4.08 -4.60 -27.95
C ILE A 24 3.05 -3.69 -27.26
N LYS A 25 1.79 -3.75 -27.69
CA LYS A 25 0.70 -3.00 -27.08
C LYS A 25 0.52 -3.38 -25.62
N GLY A 26 0.55 -4.66 -25.29
CA GLY A 26 0.48 -5.15 -23.91
C GLY A 26 1.61 -4.59 -23.02
N LEU A 27 2.85 -4.53 -23.55
CA LEU A 27 3.99 -3.93 -22.85
C LEU A 27 3.81 -2.41 -22.65
N GLN A 28 3.26 -1.71 -23.64
CA GLN A 28 2.97 -0.28 -23.55
C GLN A 28 1.85 0.01 -22.55
N GLU A 29 0.81 -0.82 -22.50
CA GLU A 29 -0.22 -0.73 -21.48
C GLU A 29 0.32 -1.00 -20.06
N MET A 30 1.30 -1.91 -19.93
CA MET A 30 1.98 -2.16 -18.65
C MET A 30 2.73 -0.91 -18.16
N LEU A 31 3.37 -0.13 -19.05
CA LEU A 31 4.04 1.13 -18.70
C LEU A 31 3.07 2.15 -18.06
N ILE A 32 1.80 2.09 -18.42
CA ILE A 32 0.77 2.98 -17.89
C ILE A 32 0.15 2.43 -16.60
N ARG A 33 -0.19 1.13 -16.59
CA ARG A 33 -0.91 0.50 -15.49
C ARG A 33 -0.02 0.09 -14.32
N ASN A 34 1.22 -0.30 -14.62
CA ASN A 34 2.17 -0.75 -13.60
C ASN A 34 3.60 -0.30 -13.95
N PRO A 35 3.91 1.00 -13.73
CA PRO A 35 5.18 1.59 -14.16
C PRO A 35 6.41 0.95 -13.48
N ARG A 36 6.27 0.40 -12.28
CA ARG A 36 7.39 -0.28 -11.59
C ARG A 36 7.75 -1.59 -12.26
N ARG A 37 6.78 -2.47 -12.47
CA ARG A 37 6.98 -3.74 -13.18
C ARG A 37 7.46 -3.49 -14.60
N ALA A 38 6.94 -2.44 -15.24
CA ALA A 38 7.35 -2.05 -16.57
C ALA A 38 8.82 -1.61 -16.65
N LYS A 39 9.37 -0.98 -15.62
CA LYS A 39 10.81 -0.64 -15.58
C LYS A 39 11.69 -1.87 -15.77
N VAL A 40 11.37 -2.98 -15.13
CA VAL A 40 12.12 -4.23 -15.27
C VAL A 40 11.69 -5.00 -16.52
N ALA A 41 10.40 -5.32 -16.64
CA ALA A 41 9.90 -6.20 -17.71
C ALA A 41 9.97 -5.57 -19.10
N VAL A 42 9.86 -4.24 -19.20
CA VAL A 42 9.81 -3.51 -20.47
C VAL A 42 11.10 -2.76 -20.76
N LEU A 43 11.70 -2.14 -19.74
CA LEU A 43 12.90 -1.30 -19.90
C LEU A 43 14.20 -2.02 -19.51
N GLY A 44 14.13 -3.23 -18.91
CA GLY A 44 15.30 -4.01 -18.51
C GLY A 44 16.10 -3.38 -17.36
N GLU A 45 15.45 -2.58 -16.51
CA GLU A 45 16.08 -1.99 -15.33
C GLU A 45 16.24 -3.04 -14.22
N TRP A 46 17.26 -2.86 -13.37
CA TRP A 46 17.47 -3.69 -12.18
C TRP A 46 16.53 -3.22 -11.06
N GLY A 47 15.93 -4.16 -10.30
CA GLY A 47 15.39 -3.81 -9.01
C GLY A 47 13.91 -4.02 -8.75
N ILE A 48 13.29 -5.12 -9.20
CA ILE A 48 12.07 -5.62 -8.55
C ILE A 48 12.43 -6.87 -7.78
N SER A 49 12.13 -6.89 -6.48
CA SER A 49 12.06 -8.12 -5.71
C SER A 49 10.93 -8.98 -6.28
N GLU A 50 11.21 -10.20 -6.69
CA GLU A 50 10.17 -11.16 -7.04
C GLU A 50 9.23 -11.33 -5.85
N GLY A 51 7.94 -11.50 -6.12
CA GLY A 51 6.93 -11.74 -5.09
C GLY A 51 6.45 -10.51 -4.32
N LEU A 52 6.71 -9.29 -4.79
CA LEU A 52 6.12 -8.09 -4.19
C LEU A 52 4.60 -8.13 -4.24
N VAL A 53 3.97 -7.79 -3.11
CA VAL A 53 2.51 -7.68 -3.01
C VAL A 53 2.00 -6.47 -3.78
N PHE A 54 2.72 -5.34 -3.72
CA PHE A 54 2.33 -4.11 -4.41
C PHE A 54 3.37 -3.71 -5.45
N GLU A 55 2.96 -3.70 -6.71
CA GLU A 55 3.73 -3.19 -7.85
C GLU A 55 3.08 -1.94 -8.47
N ASN A 56 1.88 -1.57 -8.01
CA ASN A 56 0.97 -0.56 -8.55
C ASN A 56 1.12 0.80 -7.87
N PHE A 57 2.32 1.18 -7.43
CA PHE A 57 2.55 2.47 -6.80
C PHE A 57 3.72 3.24 -7.42
N ASP A 58 3.68 4.54 -7.26
CA ASP A 58 4.78 5.46 -7.55
C ASP A 58 5.06 6.40 -6.37
N VAL A 59 6.27 6.94 -6.34
CA VAL A 59 6.64 7.98 -5.39
C VAL A 59 6.69 9.29 -6.15
N VAL A 60 5.79 10.19 -5.81
CA VAL A 60 5.62 11.46 -6.54
C VAL A 60 5.35 12.61 -5.58
N ASP A 61 6.02 13.73 -5.80
CA ASP A 61 5.75 14.97 -5.10
C ASP A 61 4.48 15.62 -5.66
N PHE A 62 3.53 15.92 -4.78
CA PHE A 62 2.26 16.56 -5.14
C PHE A 62 1.83 17.56 -4.07
N ASP A 63 1.07 18.56 -4.48
CA ASP A 63 0.46 19.52 -3.57
C ASP A 63 -0.68 18.83 -2.79
N ILE A 64 -0.39 18.54 -1.52
CA ILE A 64 -1.29 17.83 -0.59
C ILE A 64 -2.61 18.60 -0.43
N ASN A 65 -2.53 19.94 -0.21
CA ASN A 65 -3.72 20.75 0.02
C ASN A 65 -4.60 20.80 -1.23
N LYS A 66 -3.99 20.92 -2.39
CA LYS A 66 -4.71 20.89 -3.67
C LYS A 66 -5.41 19.55 -3.89
N LYS A 67 -4.75 18.43 -3.59
CA LYS A 67 -5.35 17.09 -3.68
C LYS A 67 -6.53 16.92 -2.73
N ILE A 68 -6.37 17.31 -1.47
CA ILE A 68 -7.45 17.27 -0.47
C ILE A 68 -8.64 18.13 -0.94
N GLN A 69 -8.41 19.34 -1.45
CA GLN A 69 -9.48 20.21 -1.92
C GLN A 69 -10.20 19.67 -3.18
N GLN A 70 -9.46 19.07 -4.12
CA GLN A 70 -10.03 18.55 -5.36
C GLN A 70 -10.89 17.31 -5.16
N ILE A 71 -10.48 16.40 -4.28
CA ILE A 71 -11.11 15.09 -4.08
C ILE A 71 -12.03 15.11 -2.86
N GLY A 72 -11.63 15.81 -1.79
CA GLY A 72 -12.45 16.04 -0.59
C GLY A 72 -12.60 14.83 0.33
N LYS A 73 -12.11 13.65 -0.03
CA LYS A 73 -12.31 12.40 0.69
C LYS A 73 -10.98 11.92 1.30
N THR A 74 -10.78 12.22 2.58
CA THR A 74 -9.61 11.75 3.31
C THR A 74 -9.91 10.48 4.07
N VAL A 75 -8.95 9.54 4.09
CA VAL A 75 -9.02 8.27 4.80
C VAL A 75 -7.82 8.14 5.74
N HIS A 76 -8.07 7.60 6.94
CA HIS A 76 -7.07 7.46 7.98
C HIS A 76 -7.24 6.11 8.67
N GLY A 77 -6.18 5.34 8.72
CA GLY A 77 -6.14 4.08 9.45
C GLY A 77 -5.16 4.15 10.61
N MET A 78 -5.31 3.25 11.58
CA MET A 78 -4.36 3.13 12.68
C MET A 78 -4.11 1.66 12.99
N ASP A 79 -2.85 1.30 13.03
CA ASP A 79 -2.39 0.03 13.58
C ASP A 79 -1.63 0.29 14.89
N PHE A 80 -1.92 -0.54 15.93
CA PHE A 80 -1.34 -0.34 17.24
C PHE A 80 -0.16 -1.27 17.46
N GLY A 81 1.01 -0.70 17.68
CA GLY A 81 2.17 -1.39 18.21
C GLY A 81 2.67 -0.74 19.49
N PHE A 82 3.59 -1.39 20.18
CA PHE A 82 4.20 -0.82 21.39
C PHE A 82 5.70 -1.10 21.48
N THR A 83 6.14 -2.29 21.90
CA THR A 83 7.55 -2.54 22.24
C THR A 83 8.43 -2.69 20.99
N HIS A 84 8.04 -3.56 20.08
CA HIS A 84 8.80 -3.87 18.86
C HIS A 84 8.12 -3.30 17.62
N ASP A 85 6.80 -3.37 17.60
CA ASP A 85 6.00 -2.89 16.48
C ASP A 85 5.65 -1.42 16.66
N PRO A 86 5.64 -0.63 15.59
CA PRO A 86 5.25 0.77 15.65
C PRO A 86 3.74 0.93 15.75
N THR A 87 3.28 1.97 16.45
CA THR A 87 1.95 2.52 16.19
C THR A 87 2.03 3.34 14.91
N THR A 88 1.16 3.03 13.96
CA THR A 88 1.12 3.68 12.65
C THR A 88 -0.20 4.42 12.42
N LEU A 89 -0.13 5.54 11.71
CA LEU A 89 -1.29 6.32 11.27
C LEU A 89 -1.01 6.95 9.90
N PRO A 90 -1.20 6.21 8.81
CA PRO A 90 -1.20 6.77 7.48
C PRO A 90 -2.41 7.69 7.24
N SER A 91 -2.21 8.69 6.38
CA SER A 91 -3.24 9.60 5.91
C SER A 91 -3.21 9.68 4.40
N ALA A 92 -4.35 9.48 3.78
CA ALA A 92 -4.47 9.49 2.34
C ALA A 92 -5.74 10.22 1.86
N VAL A 93 -5.75 10.55 0.57
CA VAL A 93 -6.95 10.96 -0.16
C VAL A 93 -7.33 9.84 -1.10
N TYR A 94 -8.57 9.38 -1.04
CA TYR A 94 -9.08 8.33 -1.91
C TYR A 94 -9.98 8.92 -3.00
N ASP A 95 -9.52 8.82 -4.24
CA ASP A 95 -10.28 9.20 -5.43
C ASP A 95 -11.01 7.96 -5.98
N GLU A 96 -12.25 7.79 -5.54
CA GLU A 96 -13.10 6.66 -5.94
C GLU A 96 -13.39 6.67 -7.45
N LYS A 97 -13.52 7.86 -8.05
CA LYS A 97 -13.84 8.01 -9.48
C LYS A 97 -12.69 7.55 -10.38
N ASN A 98 -11.46 7.86 -9.99
CA ASN A 98 -10.27 7.54 -10.78
C ASN A 98 -9.57 6.28 -10.28
N HIS A 99 -10.06 5.63 -9.20
CA HIS A 99 -9.42 4.50 -8.54
C HIS A 99 -7.97 4.81 -8.12
N GLU A 100 -7.76 6.00 -7.52
CA GLU A 100 -6.45 6.47 -7.08
C GLU A 100 -6.40 6.65 -5.55
N LEU A 101 -5.27 6.29 -4.95
CA LEU A 101 -4.99 6.53 -3.55
C LEU A 101 -3.74 7.42 -3.44
N TRP A 102 -3.88 8.58 -2.78
CA TRP A 102 -2.82 9.57 -2.61
C TRP A 102 -2.39 9.63 -1.15
N ILE A 103 -1.33 8.92 -0.79
CA ILE A 103 -0.80 8.84 0.59
C ILE A 103 0.11 10.03 0.83
N TYR A 104 -0.26 10.89 1.79
CA TYR A 104 0.40 12.18 2.01
C TYR A 104 0.98 12.36 3.40
N GLY A 105 0.73 11.46 4.32
CA GLY A 105 1.23 11.59 5.68
C GLY A 105 1.29 10.26 6.41
N GLU A 106 2.20 10.17 7.36
CA GLU A 106 2.37 9.00 8.21
C GLU A 106 2.74 9.38 9.65
N LEU A 107 2.28 8.59 10.60
CA LEU A 107 2.89 8.40 11.90
C LEU A 107 3.49 7.01 11.91
N TYR A 108 4.73 6.88 12.38
CA TYR A 108 5.40 5.60 12.55
C TYR A 108 6.30 5.69 13.77
N LYS A 109 5.84 5.21 14.92
CA LYS A 109 6.59 5.32 16.19
C LYS A 109 6.29 4.15 17.10
N THR A 110 7.33 3.63 17.75
CA THR A 110 7.23 2.63 18.82
C THR A 110 7.06 3.29 20.18
N GLY A 111 6.56 2.54 21.15
CA GLY A 111 6.51 2.94 22.56
C GLY A 111 5.51 4.05 22.89
N LEU A 112 4.52 4.31 22.04
CA LEU A 112 3.54 5.36 22.29
C LEU A 112 2.48 4.91 23.29
N LEU A 113 2.32 5.68 24.36
CA LEU A 113 1.17 5.61 25.26
C LEU A 113 -0.02 6.41 24.69
N SER A 114 -1.21 6.17 25.20
CA SER A 114 -2.44 6.81 24.70
C SER A 114 -2.39 8.33 24.66
N GLU A 115 -1.79 8.99 25.67
CA GLU A 115 -1.59 10.45 25.69
C GLU A 115 -0.68 10.91 24.55
N GLN A 116 0.36 10.14 24.26
CA GLN A 116 1.32 10.46 23.19
C GLN A 116 0.67 10.25 21.82
N ILE A 117 -0.15 9.21 21.65
CA ILE A 117 -0.96 9.00 20.44
C ILE A 117 -1.88 10.19 20.21
N ILE A 118 -2.63 10.64 21.24
CA ILE A 118 -3.48 11.82 21.16
C ILE A 118 -2.68 13.06 20.76
N SER A 119 -1.51 13.27 21.36
CA SER A 119 -0.64 14.39 21.02
C SER A 119 -0.20 14.36 19.55
N GLU A 120 0.17 13.20 19.04
CA GLU A 120 0.59 13.03 17.63
C GLU A 120 -0.59 13.24 16.66
N VAL A 121 -1.78 12.75 17.00
CA VAL A 121 -3.03 12.96 16.23
C VAL A 121 -3.43 14.44 16.22
N LYS A 122 -3.28 15.12 17.36
CA LYS A 122 -3.55 16.56 17.48
C LYS A 122 -2.61 17.40 16.63
N LYS A 123 -1.29 17.10 16.63
CA LYS A 123 -0.30 17.78 15.79
C LYS A 123 -0.63 17.70 14.30
N ARG A 124 -1.33 16.64 13.87
CA ARG A 124 -1.76 16.40 12.50
C ARG A 124 -3.14 16.95 12.19
N ASN A 125 -3.80 17.63 13.17
CA ASN A 125 -5.17 18.13 13.06
C ASN A 125 -6.22 17.04 12.78
N LEU A 126 -6.00 15.79 13.26
CA LEU A 126 -6.84 14.64 12.98
C LEU A 126 -7.79 14.24 14.13
N LEU A 127 -7.89 15.00 15.21
CA LEU A 127 -8.78 14.67 16.34
C LEU A 127 -10.26 14.54 15.94
N ALA A 128 -10.69 15.31 14.95
CA ALA A 128 -12.05 15.28 14.41
C ALA A 128 -12.22 14.33 13.22
N ALA A 129 -11.14 13.74 12.71
CA ALA A 129 -11.18 12.82 11.59
C ALA A 129 -11.75 11.46 11.99
N THR A 130 -12.39 10.77 11.05
CA THR A 130 -12.72 9.35 11.23
C THR A 130 -11.43 8.54 11.02
N ILE A 131 -11.08 7.73 12.02
CA ILE A 131 -9.89 6.87 11.98
C ILE A 131 -10.34 5.43 12.22
N HIS A 132 -10.01 4.54 11.29
CA HIS A 132 -10.30 3.12 11.40
C HIS A 132 -9.08 2.42 11.98
N ALA A 133 -9.23 1.87 13.19
CA ALA A 133 -8.13 1.30 13.95
C ALA A 133 -8.24 -0.22 14.07
N ASP A 134 -7.10 -0.88 14.26
CA ASP A 134 -7.07 -2.31 14.48
C ASP A 134 -8.04 -2.74 15.59
N ALA A 135 -8.99 -3.62 15.27
CA ALA A 135 -10.00 -4.14 16.18
C ALA A 135 -9.45 -5.05 17.30
N ALA A 136 -8.20 -5.51 17.20
CA ALA A 136 -7.56 -6.34 18.22
C ALA A 136 -7.29 -5.59 19.53
N SER A 137 -7.36 -4.24 19.52
CA SER A 137 -7.07 -3.39 20.67
C SER A 137 -8.30 -2.57 21.14
N PRO A 138 -9.43 -3.19 21.52
CA PRO A 138 -10.67 -2.49 21.83
C PRO A 138 -10.55 -1.58 23.04
N MET A 139 -9.74 -1.91 24.03
CA MET A 139 -9.50 -1.07 25.20
C MET A 139 -8.76 0.21 24.83
N THR A 140 -7.73 0.11 23.98
CA THR A 140 -7.00 1.29 23.48
C THR A 140 -7.92 2.20 22.68
N ILE A 141 -8.75 1.64 21.80
CA ILE A 141 -9.76 2.41 21.06
C ILE A 141 -10.70 3.15 22.00
N ALA A 142 -11.23 2.47 23.03
CA ALA A 142 -12.13 3.08 24.01
C ALA A 142 -11.43 4.20 24.80
N GLU A 143 -10.20 4.02 25.21
CA GLU A 143 -9.40 5.03 25.92
C GLU A 143 -9.13 6.24 25.02
N LEU A 144 -8.68 6.05 23.79
CA LEU A 144 -8.44 7.13 22.82
C LEU A 144 -9.73 7.90 22.52
N LYS A 145 -10.85 7.20 22.42
CA LYS A 145 -12.17 7.82 22.24
C LYS A 145 -12.54 8.70 23.41
N HIS A 146 -12.33 8.23 24.64
CA HIS A 146 -12.57 8.99 25.85
C HIS A 146 -11.65 10.23 25.95
N LYS A 147 -10.39 10.10 25.50
CA LYS A 147 -9.38 11.17 25.49
C LYS A 147 -9.53 12.17 24.33
N GLY A 148 -10.53 12.06 23.48
CA GLY A 148 -10.88 13.08 22.49
C GLY A 148 -10.91 12.65 21.04
N MET A 149 -10.46 11.45 20.68
CA MET A 149 -10.61 10.89 19.32
C MET A 149 -12.01 10.32 19.13
N ARG A 150 -13.04 11.19 19.16
CA ARG A 150 -14.44 10.76 19.21
C ARG A 150 -14.91 9.92 18.04
N ARG A 151 -14.22 10.01 16.89
CA ARG A 151 -14.57 9.33 15.64
C ARG A 151 -13.63 8.16 15.31
N ILE A 152 -12.81 7.71 16.27
CA ILE A 152 -12.07 6.47 16.12
C ILE A 152 -13.04 5.28 16.14
N LYS A 153 -12.89 4.34 15.22
CA LYS A 153 -13.72 3.15 15.06
C LYS A 153 -12.82 1.92 14.97
N ALA A 154 -13.27 0.79 15.50
CA ALA A 154 -12.63 -0.49 15.22
C ALA A 154 -12.87 -0.88 13.76
N ALA A 155 -11.82 -1.33 13.07
CA ALA A 155 -11.92 -1.88 11.74
C ALA A 155 -12.72 -3.20 11.77
N LYS A 156 -13.51 -3.45 10.73
CA LYS A 156 -14.28 -4.69 10.59
C LYS A 156 -13.32 -5.82 10.20
N LYS A 157 -13.20 -6.85 11.03
CA LYS A 157 -12.45 -8.06 10.71
C LYS A 157 -13.43 -9.17 10.35
N GLY A 158 -13.45 -9.57 9.09
CA GLY A 158 -14.19 -10.73 8.61
C GLY A 158 -13.23 -11.81 8.10
N PRO A 159 -13.75 -13.01 7.78
CA PRO A 159 -12.99 -13.99 7.01
C PRO A 159 -12.45 -13.31 5.74
N ASP A 160 -11.23 -13.61 5.35
CA ASP A 160 -10.58 -13.12 4.12
C ASP A 160 -10.41 -11.58 4.02
N SER A 161 -10.66 -10.83 5.11
CA SER A 161 -10.58 -9.36 5.10
C SER A 161 -9.18 -8.84 4.72
N VAL A 162 -8.12 -9.59 5.00
CA VAL A 162 -6.74 -9.24 4.60
C VAL A 162 -6.61 -9.39 3.09
N GLU A 163 -7.01 -10.53 2.54
CA GLU A 163 -6.90 -10.81 1.10
C GLU A 163 -7.78 -9.85 0.27
N LEU A 164 -9.01 -9.62 0.70
CA LEU A 164 -9.92 -8.66 0.06
C LEU A 164 -9.34 -7.24 0.06
N GLY A 165 -8.84 -6.79 1.20
CA GLY A 165 -8.25 -5.46 1.32
C GLY A 165 -6.99 -5.29 0.48
N ILE A 166 -6.11 -6.29 0.45
CA ILE A 166 -4.92 -6.28 -0.41
C ILE A 166 -5.32 -6.28 -1.89
N THR A 167 -6.25 -7.14 -2.30
CA THR A 167 -6.76 -7.17 -3.67
C THR A 167 -7.37 -5.83 -4.08
N PHE A 168 -8.12 -5.20 -3.16
CA PHE A 168 -8.65 -3.87 -3.41
C PHE A 168 -7.54 -2.84 -3.60
N MET A 169 -6.55 -2.80 -2.70
CA MET A 169 -5.40 -1.88 -2.83
C MET A 169 -4.59 -2.13 -4.11
N GLN A 170 -4.45 -3.38 -4.54
CA GLN A 170 -3.81 -3.73 -5.81
C GLN A 170 -4.59 -3.24 -7.04
N SER A 171 -5.90 -3.05 -6.93
CA SER A 171 -6.73 -2.51 -8.01
C SER A 171 -6.61 -0.98 -8.16
N LEU A 172 -6.06 -0.30 -7.15
CA LEU A 172 -5.87 1.15 -7.15
C LEU A 172 -4.55 1.55 -7.81
N LYS A 173 -4.47 2.77 -8.33
CA LYS A 173 -3.21 3.43 -8.60
C LYS A 173 -2.78 4.19 -7.35
N ILE A 174 -1.65 3.81 -6.75
CA ILE A 174 -1.20 4.35 -5.47
C ILE A 174 -0.07 5.35 -5.68
N HIS A 175 -0.25 6.55 -5.15
CA HIS A 175 0.72 7.63 -5.17
C HIS A 175 1.19 7.92 -3.75
N ILE A 176 2.50 7.80 -3.50
CA ILE A 176 3.08 8.02 -2.17
C ILE A 176 3.92 9.30 -2.21
N HIS A 177 3.61 10.23 -1.32
CA HIS A 177 4.40 11.44 -1.19
C HIS A 177 5.80 11.11 -0.64
N PRO A 178 6.89 11.72 -1.14
CA PRO A 178 8.27 11.41 -0.73
C PRO A 178 8.54 11.54 0.77
N SER A 179 7.75 12.32 1.50
CA SER A 179 7.88 12.45 2.96
C SER A 179 7.40 11.21 3.74
N CYS A 180 6.67 10.29 3.11
CA CYS A 180 6.16 9.07 3.73
C CYS A 180 7.19 7.93 3.57
N THR A 181 8.34 8.06 4.24
CA THR A 181 9.50 7.19 4.04
C THR A 181 9.27 5.75 4.50
N HIS A 182 8.56 5.55 5.61
CA HIS A 182 8.24 4.20 6.11
C HIS A 182 7.17 3.52 5.23
N THR A 183 6.19 4.29 4.73
CA THR A 183 5.21 3.78 3.75
C THR A 183 5.94 3.29 2.49
N ILE A 184 6.88 4.09 1.97
CA ILE A 184 7.69 3.72 0.80
C ILE A 184 8.49 2.45 1.08
N GLU A 185 9.08 2.33 2.27
CA GLU A 185 9.86 1.15 2.68
C GLU A 185 8.98 -0.10 2.74
N GLU A 186 7.85 -0.07 3.44
CA GLU A 186 6.93 -1.21 3.52
C GLU A 186 6.43 -1.63 2.13
N PHE A 187 5.99 -0.69 1.29
CA PHE A 187 5.55 -1.00 -0.08
C PHE A 187 6.65 -1.60 -0.96
N ASN A 188 7.91 -1.26 -0.70
CA ASN A 188 9.06 -1.81 -1.42
C ASN A 188 9.46 -3.21 -0.96
N THR A 189 9.10 -3.60 0.25
CA THR A 189 9.60 -4.81 0.91
C THR A 189 8.51 -5.83 1.23
N TYR A 190 7.23 -5.46 1.15
CA TYR A 190 6.11 -6.35 1.44
C TYR A 190 5.94 -7.38 0.34
N VAL A 191 6.16 -8.66 0.67
CA VAL A 191 6.19 -9.79 -0.26
C VAL A 191 5.16 -10.85 0.09
N PHE A 192 4.81 -11.65 -0.88
CA PHE A 192 4.09 -12.90 -0.64
C PHE A 192 5.00 -13.90 0.08
N ASP A 193 4.41 -14.84 0.81
CA ASP A 193 5.10 -15.95 1.44
C ASP A 193 5.52 -17.00 0.40
N GLN A 194 6.47 -17.86 0.77
CA GLN A 194 6.96 -18.94 -0.09
C GLN A 194 6.76 -20.28 0.58
N ASP A 195 6.43 -21.29 -0.18
CA ASP A 195 6.47 -22.68 0.29
C ASP A 195 7.92 -23.16 0.48
N LYS A 196 8.08 -24.37 1.01
CA LYS A 196 9.40 -24.99 1.27
C LYS A 196 10.23 -25.21 -0.01
N MET A 197 9.62 -25.11 -1.17
CA MET A 197 10.27 -25.28 -2.48
C MET A 197 10.59 -23.93 -3.15
N GLY A 198 10.31 -22.80 -2.46
CA GLY A 198 10.54 -21.44 -2.97
C GLY A 198 9.45 -20.93 -3.92
N LYS A 199 8.31 -21.63 -4.02
CA LYS A 199 7.17 -21.17 -4.83
C LYS A 199 6.36 -20.14 -4.04
N TRP A 200 6.05 -19.02 -4.66
CA TRP A 200 5.23 -17.97 -4.09
C TRP A 200 3.81 -18.46 -3.80
N LEU A 201 3.36 -18.18 -2.58
CA LEU A 201 1.98 -18.43 -2.14
C LEU A 201 1.15 -17.15 -2.40
N ASN A 202 -0.17 -17.32 -2.54
CA ASN A 202 -1.08 -16.16 -2.62
C ASN A 202 -1.45 -15.65 -1.22
N LYS A 203 -0.47 -15.64 -0.32
CA LYS A 203 -0.61 -15.19 1.05
C LYS A 203 0.58 -14.30 1.38
N PRO A 204 0.39 -13.02 1.71
CA PRO A 204 1.48 -12.15 2.12
C PRO A 204 2.11 -12.61 3.44
N VAL A 205 3.38 -12.27 3.63
CA VAL A 205 4.06 -12.46 4.93
C VAL A 205 3.39 -11.58 5.99
N ASP A 206 3.32 -12.09 7.23
CA ASP A 206 2.80 -11.34 8.37
C ASP A 206 3.96 -10.69 9.14
N ALA A 207 4.62 -9.75 8.47
CA ALA A 207 5.75 -9.01 9.03
C ALA A 207 5.99 -7.70 8.26
N ASN A 208 6.37 -6.65 8.97
CA ASN A 208 6.70 -5.31 8.41
C ASN A 208 5.59 -4.76 7.51
N ASN A 209 4.34 -4.86 7.95
CA ASN A 209 3.14 -4.49 7.20
C ASN A 209 2.21 -3.51 7.95
N HIS A 210 2.73 -2.85 8.98
CA HIS A 210 1.95 -2.04 9.91
C HIS A 210 1.25 -0.85 9.24
N ILE A 211 1.95 -0.13 8.35
CA ILE A 211 1.33 0.96 7.57
C ILE A 211 0.37 0.40 6.53
N ILE A 212 0.74 -0.69 5.86
CA ILE A 212 -0.11 -1.36 4.87
C ILE A 212 -1.42 -1.81 5.51
N ASP A 213 -1.36 -2.41 6.70
CA ASP A 213 -2.54 -2.83 7.44
C ASP A 213 -3.39 -1.63 7.88
N ALA A 214 -2.77 -0.56 8.36
CA ALA A 214 -3.48 0.66 8.70
C ALA A 214 -4.16 1.30 7.47
N ILE A 215 -3.51 1.32 6.30
CA ILE A 215 -4.13 1.76 5.04
C ILE A 215 -5.32 0.87 4.69
N ARG A 216 -5.17 -0.44 4.79
CA ARG A 216 -6.24 -1.41 4.55
C ARG A 216 -7.45 -1.15 5.46
N TYR A 217 -7.23 -0.88 6.76
CA TYR A 217 -8.31 -0.50 7.68
C TYR A 217 -9.00 0.79 7.24
N SER A 218 -8.26 1.78 6.77
CA SER A 218 -8.83 3.06 6.33
C SER A 218 -9.73 2.94 5.12
N LEU A 219 -9.56 1.88 4.33
CA LEU A 219 -10.28 1.63 3.08
C LEU A 219 -11.42 0.60 3.22
N GLU A 220 -11.64 0.02 4.42
CA GLU A 220 -12.58 -1.09 4.60
C GLU A 220 -14.02 -0.79 4.17
N GLU A 221 -14.45 0.46 4.26
CA GLU A 221 -15.79 0.86 3.84
C GLU A 221 -16.00 0.75 2.32
N TYR A 222 -14.90 0.65 1.54
CA TYR A 222 -14.95 0.62 0.07
C TYR A 222 -14.84 -0.78 -0.54
N TYR A 223 -14.31 -1.76 0.21
CA TYR A 223 -14.26 -3.16 -0.25
C TYR A 223 -15.09 -4.12 0.61
N GLY A 224 -15.54 -3.70 1.79
CA GLY A 224 -16.37 -4.50 2.70
C GLY A 224 -17.81 -4.74 2.22
N GLU A 225 -18.27 -3.95 1.25
CA GLU A 225 -19.53 -4.12 0.53
C GLU A 225 -19.25 -4.48 -0.93
N ALA A 226 -18.47 -5.54 -1.18
CA ALA A 226 -18.25 -6.00 -2.54
C ALA A 226 -19.60 -6.37 -3.17
N PRO A 227 -19.95 -5.82 -4.36
CA PRO A 227 -21.08 -6.35 -5.12
C PRO A 227 -20.82 -7.84 -5.38
N ALA A 228 -21.85 -8.65 -5.31
CA ALA A 228 -21.82 -10.14 -5.40
C ALA A 228 -21.29 -10.71 -6.74
N GLU A 229 -20.43 -10.03 -7.46
CA GLU A 229 -19.97 -10.38 -8.82
C GLU A 229 -18.46 -10.34 -9.06
N PHE A 230 -17.61 -10.48 -8.04
CA PHE A 230 -16.21 -10.83 -8.32
C PHE A 230 -16.07 -12.35 -8.46
N LYS A 231 -16.38 -12.87 -9.66
CA LYS A 231 -15.97 -14.22 -10.04
C LYS A 231 -14.45 -14.25 -10.18
N THR A 232 -13.79 -14.98 -9.28
CA THR A 232 -12.39 -15.36 -9.43
C THR A 232 -12.21 -16.13 -10.72
N TYR A 233 -11.55 -15.57 -11.70
CA TYR A 233 -11.04 -16.30 -12.84
C TYR A 233 -9.75 -16.99 -12.43
N ASN A 234 -9.81 -18.28 -12.14
CA ASN A 234 -8.62 -19.13 -12.06
C ASN A 234 -8.04 -19.22 -13.47
N ILE A 235 -6.95 -18.50 -13.71
CA ILE A 235 -6.11 -18.72 -14.88
C ILE A 235 -5.14 -19.84 -14.48
N SER A 236 -5.50 -21.08 -14.84
CA SER A 236 -4.54 -22.19 -14.87
C SER A 236 -3.64 -22.01 -16.10
N LEU A 237 -2.34 -21.83 -15.86
CA LEU A 237 -1.27 -21.94 -16.84
C LEU A 237 -0.89 -23.40 -16.98
#